data_e8dd548b4eef94fc704b7c59ff7df4f7
#
_entry.id   e8dd548b4eef94fc704b7c59ff7df4f7
#
_cell.length_a   1.000
_cell.length_b   1.000
_cell.length_c   1.000
_cell.angle_alpha   90.00
_cell.angle_beta   90.00
_cell.angle_gamma   90.00
#
_symmetry.space_group_name_H-M   'P 1'
#
loop_
_entity.id
_entity.type
_entity.pdbx_description
1 polymer ?
#
loop_
_entity_poly.entity_id
_entity_poly.type
_entity_poly.pdbx_seq_one_letter_code
_entity_poly.pdbx_strand_id
1 'polypeptide(L)'
;MSDPINPDHYKKGGIETFDVIKAKQTQEETIGYCKGNQTKYSHRRGYKNATKSERLAWAKQCKEECRKQRWYLDQEEKIYDEIIAEEMASPVMPSEWIEDPLHDED
;
A
#
# COMPACT_ATOMS: atom_id res chain seq x y z
N MET A 1 -6.43 21.99 -7.69
CA MET A 1 -6.81 20.80 -8.32
C MET A 1 -6.35 19.58 -7.57
N SER A 2 -7.16 18.60 -7.49
CA SER A 2 -6.85 17.43 -6.70
C SER A 2 -5.82 16.55 -7.35
N ASP A 3 -4.97 16.01 -6.59
CA ASP A 3 -4.03 15.03 -7.02
C ASP A 3 -4.75 13.72 -7.15
N PRO A 4 -4.62 12.98 -8.23
CA PRO A 4 -5.28 11.68 -8.34
C PRO A 4 -4.87 10.70 -7.27
N ILE A 5 -3.67 10.84 -6.73
CA ILE A 5 -3.24 9.97 -5.67
C ILE A 5 -3.86 10.41 -4.36
N ASN A 6 -4.10 11.67 -4.20
CA ASN A 6 -4.61 12.21 -2.96
C ASN A 6 -5.73 13.20 -3.25
N PRO A 7 -6.79 12.77 -3.86
CA PRO A 7 -7.88 13.67 -4.19
C PRO A 7 -8.63 14.10 -2.95
N ASP A 8 -9.43 15.14 -3.10
CA ASP A 8 -10.14 15.70 -1.98
C ASP A 8 -11.03 14.71 -1.26
N HIS A 9 -11.66 13.82 -2.00
CA HIS A 9 -12.55 12.87 -1.33
C HIS A 9 -11.74 11.89 -0.47
N TYR A 10 -10.49 11.62 -0.82
CA TYR A 10 -9.65 10.83 0.02
C TYR A 10 -9.35 11.59 1.30
N LYS A 11 -9.13 12.88 1.22
CA LYS A 11 -8.86 13.64 2.41
C LYS A 11 -10.06 13.69 3.32
N LYS A 12 -11.24 13.68 2.74
CA LYS A 12 -12.45 13.78 3.55
C LYS A 12 -13.02 12.43 3.91
N GLY A 13 -12.72 11.40 3.15
CA GLY A 13 -13.29 10.09 3.41
C GLY A 13 -12.26 9.00 3.30
N GLY A 14 -11.52 8.98 2.20
CA GLY A 14 -10.58 7.89 1.94
C GLY A 14 -9.40 7.87 2.89
N ILE A 15 -8.74 9.00 3.05
CA ILE A 15 -7.59 9.07 3.93
C ILE A 15 -8.00 8.91 5.36
N GLU A 16 -9.09 9.54 5.72
CA GLU A 16 -9.58 9.38 7.08
C GLU A 16 -9.96 7.95 7.36
N THR A 17 -10.53 7.29 6.37
CA THR A 17 -10.88 5.89 6.53
C THR A 17 -9.62 5.04 6.69
N PHE A 18 -8.58 5.34 5.92
CA PHE A 18 -7.33 4.61 6.05
C PHE A 18 -6.72 4.82 7.45
N ASP A 19 -6.80 6.04 7.97
CA ASP A 19 -6.30 6.30 9.32
C ASP A 19 -7.09 5.50 10.35
N VAL A 20 -8.37 5.38 10.16
CA VAL A 20 -9.20 4.58 11.07
C VAL A 20 -8.80 3.11 10.97
N ILE A 21 -8.56 2.63 9.76
CA ILE A 21 -8.15 1.26 9.57
C ILE A 21 -6.83 1.02 10.28
N LYS A 22 -5.87 1.93 10.09
CA LYS A 22 -4.58 1.78 10.74
C LYS A 22 -4.72 1.77 12.26
N ALA A 23 -5.62 2.57 12.78
CA ALA A 23 -5.78 2.66 14.23
C ALA A 23 -6.43 1.42 14.82
N LYS A 24 -7.23 0.73 14.03
CA LYS A 24 -8.01 -0.39 14.54
C LYS A 24 -7.44 -1.76 14.19
N GLN A 25 -6.48 -1.80 13.29
CA GLN A 25 -5.94 -3.07 12.84
C GLN A 25 -4.48 -3.20 13.22
N THR A 26 -4.01 -4.40 13.26
CA THR A 26 -2.58 -4.62 13.46
C THR A 26 -1.82 -4.14 12.25
N GLN A 27 -0.52 -4.03 12.40
CA GLN A 27 0.32 -3.65 11.27
C GLN A 27 0.19 -4.65 10.14
N GLU A 28 0.18 -5.94 10.48
CA GLU A 28 0.05 -6.99 9.47
C GLU A 28 -1.28 -6.90 8.74
N GLU A 29 -2.33 -6.61 9.46
CA GLU A 29 -3.64 -6.47 8.83
C GLU A 29 -3.68 -5.28 7.90
N THR A 30 -3.06 -4.19 8.31
CA THR A 30 -3.03 -2.99 7.48
C THR A 30 -2.17 -3.21 6.23
N ILE A 31 -1.08 -3.94 6.38
CA ILE A 31 -0.27 -4.31 5.24
C ILE A 31 -1.11 -5.12 4.25
N GLY A 32 -1.89 -6.06 4.75
CA GLY A 32 -2.77 -6.85 3.89
C GLY A 32 -3.79 -5.99 3.17
N TYR A 33 -4.34 -5.02 3.86
CA TYR A 33 -5.28 -4.09 3.25
C TYR A 33 -4.61 -3.31 2.11
N CYS A 34 -3.39 -2.84 2.32
CA CYS A 34 -2.65 -2.13 1.29
C CYS A 34 -2.34 -3.03 0.11
N LYS A 35 -1.95 -4.26 0.37
CA LYS A 35 -1.65 -5.21 -0.70
C LYS A 35 -2.89 -5.53 -1.51
N GLY A 36 -4.01 -5.68 -0.84
CA GLY A 36 -5.26 -5.97 -1.54
C GLY A 36 -5.65 -4.84 -2.47
N ASN A 37 -5.46 -3.60 -2.02
CA ASN A 37 -5.77 -2.46 -2.86
C ASN A 37 -4.81 -2.35 -4.03
N GLN A 38 -3.55 -2.67 -3.82
CA GLN A 38 -2.58 -2.67 -4.91
C GLN A 38 -2.98 -3.70 -5.96
N THR A 39 -3.40 -4.87 -5.52
CA THR A 39 -3.84 -5.92 -6.43
C THR A 39 -5.08 -5.48 -7.21
N LYS A 40 -6.01 -4.84 -6.54
CA LYS A 40 -7.22 -4.37 -7.18
C LYS A 40 -6.89 -3.41 -8.32
N TYR A 41 -6.04 -2.43 -8.06
CA TYR A 41 -5.71 -1.44 -9.05
C TYR A 41 -4.86 -2.02 -10.19
N SER A 42 -4.01 -2.98 -9.86
CA SER A 42 -3.23 -3.66 -10.88
C SER A 42 -4.15 -4.46 -11.80
N HIS A 43 -5.11 -5.15 -11.20
CA HIS A 43 -6.00 -5.99 -11.96
C HIS A 43 -6.88 -5.18 -12.92
N ARG A 44 -7.31 -4.03 -12.48
CA ARG A 44 -8.15 -3.20 -13.31
C ARG A 44 -7.52 -2.79 -14.62
N ARG A 45 -6.21 -2.63 -14.62
CA ARG A 45 -5.53 -2.19 -15.82
C ARG A 45 -5.48 -3.24 -16.91
N GLY A 46 -5.72 -4.48 -16.56
CA GLY A 46 -5.48 -5.55 -17.48
C GLY A 46 -6.63 -5.92 -18.37
N TYR A 47 -7.76 -5.29 -18.19
CA TYR A 47 -8.89 -5.80 -18.84
C TYR A 47 -9.51 -4.99 -19.89
N LYS A 48 -8.86 -4.08 -20.51
CA LYS A 48 -9.58 -3.27 -21.43
C LYS A 48 -9.23 -3.59 -22.84
N ASN A 49 -10.24 -3.92 -23.65
CA ASN A 49 -10.09 -3.93 -25.07
C ASN A 49 -10.69 -2.66 -25.55
N ALA A 50 -9.88 -1.71 -25.93
CA ALA A 50 -10.38 -0.41 -26.31
C ALA A 50 -10.20 -0.16 -27.78
N THR A 51 -11.18 0.41 -28.42
CA THR A 51 -11.02 0.88 -29.78
C THR A 51 -10.01 1.99 -29.79
N LYS A 52 -9.58 2.36 -30.97
CA LYS A 52 -8.59 3.41 -31.09
C LYS A 52 -9.08 4.70 -30.45
N SER A 53 -10.32 5.04 -30.63
CA SER A 53 -10.85 6.26 -30.05
C SER A 53 -10.97 6.17 -28.55
N GLU A 54 -11.04 4.98 -28.00
CA GLU A 54 -11.17 4.82 -26.56
C GLU A 54 -9.83 4.65 -25.89
N ARG A 55 -8.77 4.48 -26.65
CA ARG A 55 -7.48 4.20 -26.07
C ARG A 55 -6.97 5.33 -25.19
N LEU A 56 -7.27 6.58 -25.58
CA LEU A 56 -6.82 7.72 -24.79
C LEU A 56 -7.49 7.71 -23.43
N ALA A 57 -8.81 7.53 -23.42
CA ALA A 57 -9.53 7.50 -22.15
C ALA A 57 -9.08 6.33 -21.29
N TRP A 58 -8.87 5.18 -21.91
CA TRP A 58 -8.40 4.01 -21.19
C TRP A 58 -7.02 4.25 -20.60
N ALA A 59 -6.12 4.85 -21.37
CA ALA A 59 -4.77 5.10 -20.89
C ALA A 59 -4.77 6.08 -19.72
N LYS A 60 -5.63 7.08 -19.76
CA LYS A 60 -5.76 8.02 -18.66
C LYS A 60 -6.25 7.32 -17.40
N GLN A 61 -7.23 6.44 -17.57
CA GLN A 61 -7.75 5.69 -16.45
C GLN A 61 -6.67 4.79 -15.86
N CYS A 62 -5.93 4.11 -16.71
CA CYS A 62 -4.87 3.23 -16.24
C CYS A 62 -3.80 4.02 -15.50
N LYS A 63 -3.52 5.22 -15.96
CA LYS A 63 -2.52 6.06 -15.30
C LYS A 63 -2.99 6.39 -13.88
N GLU A 64 -4.27 6.68 -13.72
CA GLU A 64 -4.80 6.93 -12.38
C GLU A 64 -4.77 5.70 -11.52
N GLU A 65 -5.05 4.55 -12.10
CA GLU A 65 -4.98 3.31 -11.33
C GLU A 65 -3.54 3.04 -10.87
N CYS A 66 -2.57 3.38 -11.70
CA CYS A 66 -1.18 3.27 -11.31
C CYS A 66 -0.86 4.16 -10.13
N ARG A 67 -1.38 5.37 -10.13
CA ARG A 67 -1.13 6.30 -9.03
C ARG A 67 -1.77 5.82 -7.75
N LYS A 68 -2.96 5.27 -7.83
CA LYS A 68 -3.62 4.73 -6.65
C LYS A 68 -2.86 3.53 -6.11
N GLN A 69 -2.39 2.69 -7.01
CA GLN A 69 -1.59 1.54 -6.59
C GLN A 69 -0.33 2.00 -5.87
N ARG A 70 0.32 3.03 -6.41
CA ARG A 70 1.54 3.56 -5.83
C ARG A 70 1.26 4.17 -4.45
N TRP A 71 0.11 4.81 -4.28
CA TRP A 71 -0.23 5.39 -2.98
C TRP A 71 -0.30 4.30 -1.92
N TYR A 72 -0.95 3.19 -2.24
CA TYR A 72 -1.05 2.09 -1.28
C TYR A 72 0.30 1.42 -1.06
N LEU A 73 1.13 1.36 -2.08
CA LEU A 73 2.48 0.83 -1.92
C LEU A 73 3.29 1.73 -0.98
N ASP A 74 3.13 3.04 -1.10
CA ASP A 74 3.81 3.97 -0.22
C ASP A 74 3.33 3.81 1.23
N GLN A 75 2.05 3.58 1.41
CA GLN A 75 1.54 3.37 2.77
C GLN A 75 2.09 2.06 3.34
N GLU A 76 2.18 1.05 2.52
CA GLU A 76 2.74 -0.21 2.96
C GLU A 76 4.20 -0.03 3.38
N GLU A 77 4.95 0.72 2.59
CA GLU A 77 6.36 0.97 2.89
C GLU A 77 6.50 1.73 4.22
N LYS A 78 5.63 2.68 4.47
CA LYS A 78 5.66 3.41 5.73
C LYS A 78 5.44 2.52 6.93
N ILE A 79 4.61 1.50 6.78
CA ILE A 79 4.38 0.57 7.88
C ILE A 79 5.65 -0.23 8.16
N TYR A 80 6.37 -0.63 7.10
CA TYR A 80 7.64 -1.33 7.31
C TYR A 80 8.64 -0.41 8.01
N ASP A 81 8.64 0.89 7.66
CA ASP A 81 9.50 1.83 8.35
C ASP A 81 9.16 1.94 9.83
N GLU A 82 7.88 1.90 10.15
CA GLU A 82 7.45 1.92 11.54
C GLU A 82 7.94 0.69 12.28
N ILE A 83 7.81 -0.47 11.64
CA ILE A 83 8.25 -1.71 12.26
C ILE A 83 9.75 -1.68 12.49
N ILE A 84 10.49 -1.21 11.49
CA ILE A 84 11.94 -1.15 11.63
C ILE A 84 12.31 -0.23 12.78
N ALA A 85 11.66 0.92 12.87
CA ALA A 85 11.95 1.87 13.94
C ALA A 85 11.62 1.28 15.31
N GLU A 86 10.50 0.58 15.39
CA GLU A 86 10.09 -0.03 16.65
C GLU A 86 11.08 -1.10 17.08
N GLU A 87 11.52 -1.92 16.13
CA GLU A 87 12.44 -3.00 16.47
C GLU A 87 13.81 -2.45 16.82
N MET A 88 14.24 -1.40 16.15
CA MET A 88 15.53 -0.83 16.46
C MET A 88 15.54 -0.09 17.76
N ALA A 89 14.40 0.40 18.21
CA ALA A 89 14.30 1.07 19.49
C ALA A 89 14.07 0.12 20.65
N SER A 90 13.86 -1.13 20.35
CA SER A 90 13.54 -2.09 21.38
C SER A 90 14.73 -2.34 22.29
N PRO A 91 14.50 -2.72 23.52
CA PRO A 91 15.60 -3.11 24.40
C PRO A 91 16.34 -4.28 23.84
N VAL A 92 17.41 -4.61 24.42
CA VAL A 92 18.24 -5.70 23.97
C VAL A 92 17.45 -6.94 23.74
N MET A 93 17.64 -7.53 22.56
CA MET A 93 16.99 -8.77 22.26
C MET A 93 17.81 -9.92 22.72
N PRO A 94 17.20 -11.00 23.14
CA PRO A 94 17.94 -12.19 23.52
C PRO A 94 18.74 -12.69 22.34
N SER A 95 19.92 -13.18 22.62
CA SER A 95 20.76 -13.67 21.57
C SER A 95 20.13 -14.77 20.80
N GLU A 96 19.37 -15.58 21.42
CA GLU A 96 18.74 -16.68 20.71
C GLU A 96 17.78 -16.16 19.67
N TRP A 97 17.22 -15.00 19.84
CA TRP A 97 16.38 -14.46 18.81
C TRP A 97 17.18 -14.01 17.64
N ILE A 98 18.33 -13.44 17.90
CA ILE A 98 19.13 -12.93 16.86
C ILE A 98 19.71 -14.02 16.05
N GLU A 99 19.98 -15.12 16.68
CA GLU A 99 20.57 -16.18 15.97
C GLU A 99 19.65 -17.17 15.40
N ASP A 100 18.44 -16.87 15.29
CA ASP A 100 17.48 -17.80 14.77
C ASP A 100 17.90 -18.27 13.43
N PRO A 101 18.21 -19.49 13.29
CA PRO A 101 18.72 -19.98 12.04
C PRO A 101 17.73 -20.01 10.94
N LEU A 102 16.51 -19.95 11.32
CA LEU A 102 15.56 -19.99 10.30
C LEU A 102 15.68 -18.94 9.35
N HIS A 103 16.20 -17.90 9.78
CA HIS A 103 16.30 -16.86 8.91
C HIS A 103 17.16 -17.15 7.83
N ASP A 104 18.07 -18.00 8.09
CA ASP A 104 18.97 -18.17 7.13
C ASP A 104 18.69 -19.10 6.19
N GLU A 105 17.95 -19.87 6.43
CA GLU A 105 17.78 -20.81 5.61
C GLU A 105 17.36 -20.49 4.49
N ASP A 106 17.07 -19.98 4.18
CA ASP A 106 16.58 -19.66 3.06
C ASP A 106 17.15 -19.03 2.42
#